data_6857b6fae1db5aa3fb3cac43ff5a9264
#
_entry.id   6857b6fae1db5aa3fb3cac43ff5a9264
#
_cell.length_a   1.000
_cell.length_b   1.000
_cell.length_c   1.000
_cell.angle_alpha   90.00
_cell.angle_beta   90.00
_cell.angle_gamma   90.00
#
_symmetry.space_group_name_H-M   'P 1'
#
loop_
_entity.id
_entity.type
_entity.pdbx_description
1 polymer ?
#
loop_
_entity_poly.entity_id
_entity_poly.type
_entity_poly.pdbx_seq_one_letter_code
_entity_poly.pdbx_strand_id
1 'polypeptide(L)'
;DVYKRQDVIYITAFDNGDGRHMEQPAIPSMKYSRAVVYKIDQKKGTVQQVWQYGEERGNDWYSPVTSLTKYFADKNSVMVYSATAGMGAKFSNNVAPHPFIDEFKWGETKPAVEIQLLDTMGYQAMPISAEKAFNTK
;
A
#
# COMPACT_ATOMS: atom_id res chain seq x y z
N ASP A 1 4.24 1.91 -8.36
CA ASP A 1 5.49 2.58 -8.70
C ASP A 1 6.46 1.58 -9.33
N VAL A 2 7.37 2.05 -10.18
CA VAL A 2 8.33 1.22 -10.92
C VAL A 2 9.75 1.73 -10.67
N TYR A 3 10.61 0.84 -10.23
CA TYR A 3 12.03 1.11 -10.02
C TYR A 3 12.89 0.18 -10.88
N LYS A 4 13.71 0.74 -11.74
CA LYS A 4 14.50 0.00 -12.73
C LYS A 4 15.99 -0.01 -12.38
N ARG A 5 16.60 -1.21 -12.36
CA ARG A 5 18.06 -1.42 -12.31
C ARG A 5 18.48 -2.32 -13.47
N GLN A 6 19.09 -1.75 -14.51
CA GLN A 6 19.53 -2.51 -15.69
C GLN A 6 18.38 -3.40 -16.23
N ASP A 7 18.56 -4.72 -16.19
CA ASP A 7 17.57 -5.71 -16.68
C ASP A 7 16.54 -6.12 -15.61
N VAL A 8 16.59 -5.53 -14.41
CA VAL A 8 15.69 -5.84 -13.30
C VAL A 8 14.78 -4.65 -13.04
N ILE A 9 13.48 -4.90 -12.99
CA ILE A 9 12.44 -3.95 -12.65
C ILE A 9 11.80 -4.37 -11.34
N TYR A 10 11.55 -3.41 -10.45
CA TYR A 10 10.71 -3.60 -9.27
C TYR A 10 9.42 -2.82 -9.49
N ILE A 11 8.30 -3.49 -9.26
CA ILE A 11 6.96 -2.89 -9.33
C ILE A 11 6.35 -2.95 -7.94
N THR A 12 5.95 -1.79 -7.41
CA THR A 12 5.15 -1.70 -6.19
C THR A 12 3.69 -1.56 -6.57
N ALA A 13 2.81 -2.28 -5.89
CA ALA A 13 1.38 -2.20 -6.07
C ALA A 13 0.66 -2.31 -4.72
N PHE A 14 -0.54 -1.76 -4.67
CA PHE A 14 -1.48 -2.02 -3.61
C PHE A 14 -2.61 -2.89 -4.18
N ASP A 15 -2.75 -4.09 -3.64
CA ASP A 15 -3.83 -5.02 -3.96
C ASP A 15 -4.98 -4.74 -2.98
N ASN A 16 -6.03 -4.14 -3.47
CA ASN A 16 -7.18 -3.76 -2.65
C ASN A 16 -7.96 -4.96 -2.09
N GLY A 17 -7.79 -6.14 -2.68
CA GLY A 17 -8.49 -7.34 -2.22
C GLY A 17 -9.98 -7.34 -2.54
N ASP A 18 -10.39 -6.66 -3.58
CA ASP A 18 -11.80 -6.44 -3.97
C ASP A 18 -12.48 -7.68 -4.58
N GLY A 19 -11.88 -8.81 -4.32
CA GLY A 19 -12.32 -10.09 -4.82
C GLY A 19 -11.71 -10.44 -6.18
N ARG A 20 -11.41 -11.70 -6.34
CA ARG A 20 -11.05 -12.24 -7.64
C ARG A 20 -12.27 -12.17 -8.55
N HIS A 21 -12.08 -11.72 -9.77
CA HIS A 21 -13.14 -11.51 -10.78
C HIS A 21 -14.03 -10.28 -10.52
N MET A 22 -13.61 -9.36 -9.67
CA MET A 22 -14.37 -8.15 -9.33
C MET A 22 -15.77 -8.46 -8.76
N GLU A 23 -15.90 -9.56 -8.06
CA GLU A 23 -17.15 -9.92 -7.39
C GLU A 23 -17.40 -9.04 -6.17
N GLN A 24 -18.59 -8.48 -6.09
CA GLN A 24 -19.07 -7.73 -4.94
C GLN A 24 -20.30 -8.45 -4.33
N PRO A 25 -20.32 -8.73 -3.01
CA PRO A 25 -19.29 -8.44 -2.02
C PRO A 25 -18.06 -9.36 -2.13
N ALA A 26 -16.91 -8.85 -1.70
CA ALA A 26 -15.69 -9.64 -1.65
C ALA A 26 -15.90 -10.94 -0.85
N ILE A 27 -15.33 -12.02 -1.35
CA ILE A 27 -15.39 -13.34 -0.68
C ILE A 27 -14.79 -13.19 0.73
N PRO A 28 -15.42 -13.75 1.79
CA PRO A 28 -14.95 -13.59 3.17
C PRO A 28 -13.47 -13.93 3.40
N SER A 29 -12.96 -14.95 2.70
CA SER A 29 -11.56 -15.37 2.77
C SER A 29 -10.57 -14.39 2.11
N MET A 30 -11.07 -13.37 1.42
CA MET A 30 -10.28 -12.37 0.71
C MET A 30 -10.44 -10.96 1.28
N LYS A 31 -10.98 -10.85 2.50
CA LYS A 31 -11.17 -9.57 3.19
C LYS A 31 -9.86 -9.05 3.80
N TYR A 32 -8.86 -8.92 2.97
CA TYR A 32 -7.64 -8.20 3.32
C TYR A 32 -7.13 -7.45 2.09
N SER A 33 -6.47 -6.35 2.33
CA SER A 33 -5.66 -5.67 1.33
C SER A 33 -4.19 -5.94 1.60
N ARG A 34 -3.36 -5.79 0.58
CA ARG A 34 -1.92 -5.95 0.76
C ARG A 34 -1.13 -5.03 -0.13
N ALA A 35 -0.07 -4.50 0.41
CA ALA A 35 1.00 -3.90 -0.35
C ALA A 35 1.94 -5.00 -0.85
N VAL A 36 2.35 -4.94 -2.09
CA VAL A 36 3.22 -5.96 -2.70
C VAL A 36 4.34 -5.32 -3.50
N VAL A 37 5.46 -6.02 -3.57
CA VAL A 37 6.57 -5.68 -4.48
C VAL A 37 6.94 -6.90 -5.30
N TYR A 38 6.94 -6.72 -6.61
CA TYR A 38 7.38 -7.72 -7.58
C TYR A 38 8.72 -7.33 -8.16
N LYS A 39 9.60 -8.32 -8.27
CA LYS A 39 10.86 -8.25 -9.00
C LYS A 39 10.68 -8.94 -10.35
N ILE A 40 10.95 -8.23 -11.42
CA ILE A 40 10.91 -8.74 -12.80
C ILE A 40 12.32 -8.76 -13.34
N ASP A 41 12.83 -9.94 -13.66
CA ASP A 41 14.09 -10.11 -14.37
C ASP A 41 13.78 -10.24 -15.87
N GLN A 42 13.99 -9.15 -16.59
CA GLN A 42 13.67 -9.07 -18.03
C GLN A 42 14.56 -10.00 -18.86
N LYS A 43 15.79 -10.23 -18.42
CA LYS A 43 16.73 -11.11 -19.12
C LYS A 43 16.37 -12.58 -18.98
N LYS A 44 15.90 -12.97 -17.79
CA LYS A 44 15.46 -14.34 -17.50
C LYS A 44 13.99 -14.59 -17.81
N GLY A 45 13.21 -13.55 -18.05
CA GLY A 45 11.76 -13.66 -18.24
C GLY A 45 11.03 -14.15 -16.98
N THR A 46 11.49 -13.80 -15.78
CA THR A 46 10.92 -14.28 -14.52
C THR A 46 10.31 -13.16 -13.71
N VAL A 47 9.22 -13.47 -13.00
CA VAL A 47 8.55 -12.58 -12.03
C VAL A 47 8.53 -13.27 -10.68
N GLN A 48 8.90 -12.52 -9.64
CA GLN A 48 8.91 -13.00 -8.26
C GLN A 48 8.32 -11.93 -7.34
N GLN A 49 7.36 -12.31 -6.49
CA GLN A 49 6.96 -11.47 -5.36
C GLN A 49 8.07 -11.51 -4.31
N VAL A 50 8.64 -10.36 -3.98
CA VAL A 50 9.80 -10.26 -3.08
C VAL A 50 9.47 -9.63 -1.74
N TRP A 51 8.30 -9.01 -1.61
CA TRP A 51 7.82 -8.42 -0.37
C TRP A 51 6.31 -8.28 -0.38
N GLN A 52 5.68 -8.41 0.77
CA GLN A 52 4.28 -8.07 1.01
C GLN A 52 4.03 -7.66 2.45
N TYR A 53 2.93 -6.93 2.67
CA TYR A 53 2.39 -6.57 3.97
C TYR A 53 0.88 -6.32 3.86
N GLY A 54 0.12 -6.64 4.93
CA GLY A 54 -1.28 -6.29 5.09
C GLY A 54 -2.23 -7.48 5.23
N GLU A 55 -1.87 -8.67 4.72
CA GLU A 55 -2.71 -9.87 4.85
C GLU A 55 -2.99 -10.20 6.32
N GLU A 56 -2.00 -10.10 7.18
CA GLU A 56 -2.07 -10.35 8.62
C GLU A 56 -2.91 -9.31 9.38
N ARG A 57 -3.16 -8.15 8.77
CA ARG A 57 -3.98 -7.08 9.35
C ARG A 57 -5.47 -7.32 9.15
N GLY A 58 -5.83 -8.18 8.20
CA GLY A 58 -7.23 -8.54 7.95
C GLY A 58 -8.13 -7.34 7.66
N ASN A 59 -9.30 -7.33 8.29
CA ASN A 59 -10.33 -6.31 8.06
C ASN A 59 -9.95 -4.91 8.55
N ASP A 60 -9.14 -4.79 9.59
CA ASP A 60 -8.78 -3.48 10.14
C ASP A 60 -8.00 -2.62 9.14
N TRP A 61 -7.28 -3.28 8.27
CA TRP A 61 -6.45 -2.64 7.27
C TRP A 61 -7.02 -2.77 5.84
N TYR A 62 -8.17 -3.44 5.71
CA TYR A 62 -8.82 -3.65 4.42
C TYR A 62 -9.27 -2.33 3.80
N SER A 63 -8.74 -2.04 2.63
CA SER A 63 -8.96 -0.80 1.89
C SER A 63 -9.44 -1.15 0.48
N PRO A 64 -10.76 -1.20 0.23
CA PRO A 64 -11.34 -1.72 -1.01
C PRO A 64 -11.05 -0.85 -2.23
N VAL A 65 -10.76 0.42 -2.04
CA VAL A 65 -10.50 1.37 -3.14
C VAL A 65 -9.35 2.30 -2.82
N THR A 66 -8.79 2.92 -3.86
CA THR A 66 -7.66 3.85 -3.76
C THR A 66 -6.40 3.20 -3.19
N SER A 67 -5.64 3.90 -2.36
CA SER A 67 -4.40 3.39 -1.73
C SER A 67 -3.14 3.48 -2.58
N LEU A 68 -2.00 3.32 -1.95
CA LEU A 68 -0.70 3.51 -2.58
C LEU A 68 0.37 2.64 -1.91
N THR A 69 1.25 2.09 -2.72
CA THR A 69 2.53 1.54 -2.28
C THR A 69 3.64 2.23 -3.06
N LYS A 70 4.62 2.80 -2.38
CA LYS A 70 5.72 3.54 -3.01
C LYS A 70 7.06 3.26 -2.35
N TYR A 71 8.06 3.01 -3.17
CA TYR A 71 9.45 2.87 -2.72
C TYR A 71 10.18 4.21 -2.81
N PHE A 72 10.94 4.54 -1.77
CA PHE A 72 11.82 5.71 -1.69
C PHE A 72 13.27 5.26 -1.66
N ALA A 73 13.96 5.45 -2.78
CA ALA A 73 15.34 4.99 -2.96
C ALA A 73 16.34 5.72 -2.06
N ASP A 74 16.11 6.99 -1.79
CA ASP A 74 16.93 7.84 -0.92
C ASP A 74 16.91 7.41 0.54
N LYS A 75 15.80 6.85 0.98
CA LYS A 75 15.60 6.35 2.35
C LYS A 75 15.73 4.84 2.48
N ASN A 76 15.76 4.13 1.35
CA ASN A 76 15.64 2.68 1.28
C ASN A 76 14.42 2.18 2.08
N SER A 77 13.27 2.80 1.84
CA SER A 77 12.02 2.52 2.54
C SER A 77 10.85 2.31 1.59
N VAL A 78 9.83 1.62 2.07
CA VAL A 78 8.53 1.46 1.40
C VAL A 78 7.49 2.16 2.23
N MET A 79 6.76 3.09 1.64
CA MET A 79 5.58 3.69 2.23
C MET A 79 4.33 3.04 1.64
N VAL A 80 3.42 2.71 2.52
CA VAL A 80 2.10 2.19 2.16
C VAL A 80 1.03 3.10 2.74
N TYR A 81 0.04 3.40 1.94
CA TYR A 81 -1.14 4.14 2.36
C TYR A 81 -2.39 3.31 2.11
N SER A 82 -3.00 2.80 3.18
CA SER A 82 -4.28 2.09 3.15
C SER A 82 -5.41 3.13 3.31
N ALA A 83 -5.80 3.74 2.20
CA ALA A 83 -6.53 5.01 2.17
C ALA A 83 -7.99 4.94 2.62
N THR A 84 -8.60 3.76 2.60
CA THR A 84 -9.99 3.54 3.01
C THR A 84 -10.13 2.37 3.99
N ALA A 85 -9.08 2.13 4.79
CA ALA A 85 -9.10 1.10 5.81
C ALA A 85 -10.31 1.27 6.74
N GLY A 86 -10.93 0.15 7.13
CA GLY A 86 -12.13 0.13 7.95
C GLY A 86 -13.45 0.39 7.20
N MET A 87 -13.40 0.74 5.91
CA MET A 87 -14.61 1.00 5.12
C MET A 87 -15.45 -0.26 4.86
N GLY A 88 -14.83 -1.44 4.97
CA GLY A 88 -15.47 -2.73 4.70
C GLY A 88 -15.78 -2.97 3.22
N ALA A 89 -16.25 -4.18 2.92
CA ALA A 89 -16.58 -4.60 1.55
C ALA A 89 -17.85 -3.93 0.99
N LYS A 90 -18.61 -3.23 1.84
CA LYS A 90 -19.81 -2.50 1.44
C LYS A 90 -19.61 -1.03 1.79
N PHE A 91 -19.61 -0.18 0.78
CA PHE A 91 -19.62 1.28 0.92
C PHE A 91 -20.80 1.83 1.74
N SER A 92 -21.71 0.96 2.18
CA SER A 92 -22.95 1.32 2.86
C SER A 92 -22.90 1.29 4.38
N ASN A 93 -21.78 0.92 4.97
CA ASN A 93 -21.67 0.87 6.41
C ASN A 93 -21.32 2.25 6.94
N ASN A 94 -22.12 2.74 7.90
CA ASN A 94 -21.89 3.99 8.62
C ASN A 94 -20.62 3.99 9.50
N VAL A 95 -19.60 3.26 9.08
CA VAL A 95 -18.31 3.21 9.76
C VAL A 95 -17.37 4.16 9.03
N ALA A 96 -16.93 5.16 9.73
CA ALA A 96 -15.93 6.09 9.20
C ALA A 96 -14.62 5.33 8.91
N PRO A 97 -14.02 5.54 7.75
CA PRO A 97 -12.72 4.97 7.47
C PRO A 97 -11.65 5.50 8.43
N HIS A 98 -10.61 4.71 8.62
CA HIS A 98 -9.46 5.06 9.44
C HIS A 98 -8.16 4.70 8.72
N PRO A 99 -7.77 5.46 7.70
CA PRO A 99 -6.60 5.19 6.89
C PRO A 99 -5.32 5.03 7.71
N PHE A 100 -4.42 4.19 7.19
CA PHE A 100 -3.08 4.02 7.74
C PHE A 100 -2.02 4.47 6.75
N ILE A 101 -1.02 5.18 7.25
CA ILE A 101 0.22 5.48 6.56
C ILE A 101 1.32 4.72 7.28
N ASP A 102 1.88 3.73 6.63
CA ASP A 102 2.92 2.87 7.16
C ASP A 102 4.22 3.09 6.40
N GLU A 103 5.35 3.25 7.09
CA GLU A 103 6.67 3.27 6.47
C GLU A 103 7.52 2.12 7.01
N PHE A 104 8.07 1.34 6.09
CA PHE A 104 8.91 0.18 6.36
C PHE A 104 10.33 0.44 5.88
N LYS A 105 11.32 -0.02 6.61
CA LYS A 105 12.63 -0.24 6.01
C LYS A 105 12.53 -1.36 4.98
N TRP A 106 13.23 -1.20 3.88
CA TRP A 106 13.20 -2.21 2.82
C TRP A 106 13.50 -3.61 3.35
N GLY A 107 12.62 -4.56 3.03
CA GLY A 107 12.72 -5.96 3.44
C GLY A 107 12.10 -6.29 4.81
N GLU A 108 11.74 -5.29 5.62
CA GLU A 108 11.06 -5.52 6.90
C GLU A 108 9.54 -5.53 6.71
N THR A 109 8.83 -6.29 7.57
CA THR A 109 7.37 -6.36 7.62
C THR A 109 6.79 -5.72 8.88
N LYS A 110 7.66 -5.20 9.76
CA LYS A 110 7.25 -4.37 10.89
C LYS A 110 7.40 -2.91 10.48
N PRO A 111 6.34 -2.09 10.54
CA PRO A 111 6.46 -0.68 10.24
C PRO A 111 7.41 0.04 11.21
N ALA A 112 8.29 0.86 10.67
CA ALA A 112 9.12 1.78 11.46
C ALA A 112 8.29 2.97 11.93
N VAL A 113 7.30 3.37 11.13
CA VAL A 113 6.32 4.41 11.44
C VAL A 113 4.95 3.91 11.01
N GLU A 114 3.95 4.06 11.88
CA GLU A 114 2.54 3.86 11.55
C GLU A 114 1.76 5.08 12.03
N ILE A 115 1.00 5.69 11.14
CA ILE A 115 0.11 6.81 11.42
C ILE A 115 -1.31 6.39 11.04
N GLN A 116 -2.20 6.40 12.01
CA GLN A 116 -3.62 6.19 11.77
C GLN A 116 -4.34 7.55 11.70
N LEU A 117 -5.12 7.74 10.66
CA LEU A 117 -6.02 8.88 10.53
C LEU A 117 -7.40 8.44 10.99
N LEU A 118 -8.11 9.29 11.72
CA LEU A 118 -9.43 8.96 12.26
C LEU A 118 -10.52 9.74 11.52
N ASP A 119 -11.68 9.11 11.35
CA ASP A 119 -12.90 9.71 10.79
C ASP A 119 -12.67 10.44 9.46
N THR A 120 -11.83 9.87 8.62
CA THR A 120 -11.51 10.46 7.33
C THR A 120 -11.32 9.38 6.27
N MET A 121 -11.38 9.79 5.03
CA MET A 121 -11.07 8.97 3.87
C MET A 121 -10.01 9.68 3.03
N GLY A 122 -9.08 8.93 2.49
CA GLY A 122 -8.06 9.48 1.63
C GLY A 122 -8.07 8.90 0.23
N TYR A 123 -7.34 9.54 -0.65
CA TYR A 123 -7.09 9.06 -2.01
C TYR A 123 -5.61 8.71 -2.17
N GLN A 124 -4.73 9.62 -1.78
CA GLN A 124 -3.30 9.48 -1.92
C GLN A 124 -2.57 10.23 -0.78
N ALA A 125 -1.50 9.66 -0.28
CA ALA A 125 -0.57 10.33 0.62
C ALA A 125 0.82 10.40 -0.03
N MET A 126 1.47 11.55 0.08
CA MET A 126 2.82 11.77 -0.42
C MET A 126 3.65 12.47 0.63
N PRO A 127 4.82 11.95 1.01
CA PRO A 127 5.72 12.66 1.89
C PRO A 127 6.29 13.88 1.16
N ILE A 128 6.40 14.98 1.87
CA ILE A 128 7.09 16.17 1.42
C ILE A 128 8.32 16.42 2.31
N SER A 129 9.37 16.96 1.72
CA SER A 129 10.49 17.45 2.50
C SER A 129 10.10 18.78 3.13
N ALA A 130 10.11 18.87 4.47
CA ALA A 130 9.84 20.12 5.18
C ALA A 130 10.80 21.24 4.74
N GLU A 131 12.08 20.92 4.55
CA GLU A 131 13.05 21.89 4.05
C GLU A 131 12.69 22.44 2.66
N LYS A 132 12.27 21.56 1.74
CA LYS A 132 11.87 21.99 0.39
C LYS A 132 10.52 22.70 0.37
N ALA A 133 9.61 22.33 1.27
CA ALA A 133 8.28 22.92 1.34
C ALA A 133 8.27 24.32 1.96
N PHE A 134 9.18 24.60 2.90
CA PHE A 134 9.18 25.83 3.68
C PHE A 134 10.40 26.74 3.42
N ASN A 135 11.41 26.29 2.68
CA ASN A 135 12.47 27.15 2.21
C ASN A 135 12.00 27.92 0.95
N THR A 136 11.27 28.98 1.18
CA THR A 136 11.04 30.04 0.21
C THR A 136 12.26 30.99 0.21
N LYS A 137 13.30 30.65 -0.52
CA LYS A 137 14.33 31.59 -0.96
C LYS A 137 14.39 31.58 -2.47
#